data_8efe283c92921ed80cd75a322fca6910
#
_entry.id   8efe283c92921ed80cd75a322fca6910
#
_cell.length_a   1.000
_cell.length_b   1.000
_cell.length_c   1.000
_cell.angle_alpha   90.00
_cell.angle_beta   90.00
_cell.angle_gamma   90.00
#
_symmetry.space_group_name_H-M   'P 1'
#
loop_
_entity.id
_entity.type
_entity.pdbx_description
1 polymer ?
#
loop_
_entity_poly.entity_id
_entity_poly.type
_entity_poly.pdbx_seq_one_letter_code
_entity_poly.pdbx_strand_id
1 'polypeptide(L)'
;MQFNVHGNLDSGVIDVREKSEIEDFLVNSFRTSTTRYRNFESFCSFWNELDKNKVTRVWIDGSFCSNKVNPNDIDCVVFIKPDFNNCEYFQSLLDKHGNLLAKYLDVYVCWDKRFVNQFSEDWNAIDYQETYWLGKFGFDRNHNPKGIIELDKEVVL
;
A
#
# COMPACT_ATOMS: atom_id res chain seq x y z
N MET A 1 -6.19 8.16 12.91
CA MET A 1 -5.94 6.70 12.96
C MET A 1 -5.92 6.21 14.41
N GLN A 2 -6.19 4.93 14.67
CA GLN A 2 -6.04 4.31 15.98
C GLN A 2 -5.73 2.82 15.83
N PHE A 3 -5.19 2.19 16.87
CA PHE A 3 -5.02 0.74 16.91
C PHE A 3 -6.19 0.06 17.61
N ASN A 4 -6.61 -1.07 17.06
CA ASN A 4 -7.62 -1.93 17.69
C ASN A 4 -7.03 -2.77 18.85
N VAL A 5 -7.87 -3.57 19.49
CA VAL A 5 -7.46 -4.41 20.64
C VAL A 5 -6.39 -5.46 20.31
N HIS A 6 -6.17 -5.77 19.05
CA HIS A 6 -5.16 -6.70 18.56
C HIS A 6 -3.83 -6.00 18.19
N GLY A 7 -3.77 -4.67 18.34
CA GLY A 7 -2.61 -3.88 17.97
C GLY A 7 -2.45 -3.63 16.47
N ASN A 8 -3.50 -3.89 15.68
CA ASN A 8 -3.56 -3.56 14.25
C ASN A 8 -4.25 -2.20 14.08
N LEU A 9 -4.03 -1.50 12.95
CA LEU A 9 -4.90 -0.38 12.59
C LEU A 9 -6.36 -0.83 12.59
N ASP A 10 -7.28 0.06 12.97
CA ASP A 10 -8.71 -0.22 12.86
C ASP A 10 -9.07 -0.70 11.47
N SER A 11 -10.01 -1.65 11.40
CA SER A 11 -10.37 -2.35 10.17
C SER A 11 -10.95 -1.42 9.10
N GLY A 12 -10.79 -1.83 7.85
CA GLY A 12 -11.27 -1.12 6.67
C GLY A 12 -10.13 -0.43 5.92
N VAL A 13 -10.49 0.21 4.81
CA VAL A 13 -9.57 1.05 4.03
C VAL A 13 -9.64 2.47 4.56
N ILE A 14 -8.50 3.00 4.99
CA ILE A 14 -8.34 4.30 5.62
C ILE A 14 -7.75 5.25 4.58
N ASP A 15 -8.55 6.17 4.09
CA ASP A 15 -8.12 7.22 3.16
C ASP A 15 -7.25 8.24 3.91
N VAL A 16 -6.01 8.41 3.46
CA VAL A 16 -5.04 9.37 4.00
C VAL A 16 -4.70 10.40 2.95
N ARG A 17 -4.71 11.68 3.33
CA ARG A 17 -4.54 12.81 2.42
C ARG A 17 -3.25 13.58 2.62
N GLU A 18 -2.62 13.42 3.78
CA GLU A 18 -1.40 14.15 4.13
C GLU A 18 -0.34 13.20 4.69
N LYS A 19 0.92 13.43 4.30
CA LYS A 19 2.09 12.71 4.83
C LYS A 19 2.09 12.66 6.36
N SER A 20 1.80 13.79 6.99
CA SER A 20 1.81 13.95 8.44
C SER A 20 0.91 12.96 9.17
N GLU A 21 -0.21 12.56 8.59
CA GLU A 21 -1.11 11.59 9.22
C GLU A 21 -0.45 10.23 9.43
N ILE A 22 0.35 9.76 8.44
CA ILE A 22 1.11 8.51 8.57
C ILE A 22 2.32 8.72 9.45
N GLU A 23 3.07 9.80 9.21
CA GLU A 23 4.34 10.07 9.89
C GLU A 23 4.15 10.23 11.40
N ASP A 24 3.16 11.01 11.82
CA ASP A 24 2.90 11.25 13.24
C ASP A 24 2.39 9.99 13.95
N PHE A 25 1.49 9.22 13.30
CA PHE A 25 0.87 8.08 13.94
C PHE A 25 1.72 6.80 13.85
N LEU A 26 2.35 6.51 12.70
CA LEU A 26 3.06 5.25 12.47
C LEU A 26 4.59 5.36 12.55
N VAL A 27 5.15 6.56 12.62
CA VAL A 27 6.59 6.77 12.74
C VAL A 27 6.93 7.47 14.04
N ASN A 28 6.50 8.73 14.22
CA ASN A 28 6.91 9.58 15.33
C ASN A 28 6.40 9.09 16.69
N SER A 29 5.24 8.42 16.74
CA SER A 29 4.72 7.82 17.98
C SER A 29 5.56 6.64 18.49
N PHE A 30 6.38 6.02 17.64
CA PHE A 30 7.24 4.88 17.97
C PHE A 30 8.68 5.31 18.28
N ARG A 31 8.87 6.11 19.33
CA ARG A 31 10.17 6.72 19.70
C ARG A 31 11.33 5.75 19.86
N THR A 32 11.08 4.48 20.16
CA THR A 32 12.11 3.44 20.32
C THR A 32 12.34 2.61 19.07
N SER A 33 11.62 2.89 17.98
CA SER A 33 11.78 2.17 16.73
C SER A 33 13.09 2.54 16.05
N THR A 34 13.79 1.53 15.53
CA THR A 34 15.00 1.68 14.71
C THR A 34 14.73 1.47 13.22
N THR A 35 13.50 1.08 12.84
CA THR A 35 13.19 0.70 11.46
C THR A 35 12.10 1.55 10.81
N ARG A 36 11.12 2.07 11.57
CA ARG A 36 9.95 2.75 11.01
C ARG A 36 10.30 3.98 10.18
N TYR A 37 11.16 4.85 10.69
CA TYR A 37 11.60 6.04 9.96
C TYR A 37 12.26 5.64 8.62
N ARG A 38 13.24 4.74 8.66
CA ARG A 38 13.94 4.26 7.47
C ARG A 38 12.99 3.63 6.44
N ASN A 39 12.05 2.81 6.90
CA ASN A 39 11.09 2.15 6.02
C ASN A 39 10.14 3.17 5.37
N PHE A 40 9.69 4.15 6.15
CA PHE A 40 8.81 5.21 5.64
C PHE A 40 9.52 6.13 4.65
N GLU A 41 10.78 6.53 4.92
CA GLU A 41 11.59 7.29 3.94
C GLU A 41 11.81 6.52 2.64
N SER A 42 12.04 5.21 2.72
CA SER A 42 12.11 4.36 1.53
C SER A 42 10.78 4.34 0.77
N PHE A 43 9.66 4.29 1.47
CA PHE A 43 8.34 4.36 0.85
C PHE A 43 8.09 5.74 0.20
N CYS A 44 8.44 6.85 0.86
CA CYS A 44 8.31 8.18 0.29
C CYS A 44 9.14 8.33 -0.99
N SER A 45 10.37 7.82 -0.99
CA SER A 45 11.23 7.82 -2.17
C SER A 45 10.62 7.01 -3.31
N PHE A 46 10.14 5.79 -3.03
CA PHE A 46 9.45 4.95 -4.00
C PHE A 46 8.17 5.63 -4.54
N TRP A 47 7.35 6.21 -3.65
CA TRP A 47 6.14 6.93 -4.01
C TRP A 47 6.41 8.09 -4.99
N ASN A 48 7.48 8.85 -4.76
CA ASN A 48 7.85 9.99 -5.60
C ASN A 48 8.35 9.57 -7.00
N GLU A 49 8.91 8.36 -7.12
CA GLU A 49 9.36 7.81 -8.41
C GLU A 49 8.23 7.16 -9.23
N LEU A 50 7.07 6.91 -8.63
CA LEU A 50 5.93 6.34 -9.35
C LEU A 50 5.41 7.30 -10.41
N ASP A 51 5.14 6.78 -11.63
CA ASP A 51 4.50 7.55 -12.71
C ASP A 51 3.02 7.82 -12.39
N LYS A 52 2.73 9.01 -11.87
CA LYS A 52 1.39 9.43 -11.46
C LYS A 52 0.37 9.55 -12.63
N ASN A 53 0.83 9.46 -13.88
CA ASN A 53 -0.08 9.34 -15.02
C ASN A 53 -0.63 7.91 -15.17
N LYS A 54 0.07 6.92 -14.64
CA LYS A 54 -0.27 5.50 -14.74
C LYS A 54 -0.79 4.95 -13.41
N VAL A 55 -0.16 5.33 -12.29
CA VAL A 55 -0.60 4.96 -10.94
C VAL A 55 -1.80 5.81 -10.54
N THR A 56 -2.75 5.19 -9.89
CA THR A 56 -3.99 5.82 -9.44
C THR A 56 -4.05 5.94 -7.92
N ARG A 57 -3.57 4.95 -7.21
CA ARG A 57 -3.52 4.87 -5.73
C ARG A 57 -2.52 3.81 -5.28
N VAL A 58 -2.18 3.84 -4.01
CA VAL A 58 -1.40 2.78 -3.36
C VAL A 58 -2.04 2.41 -2.03
N TRP A 59 -2.11 1.12 -1.74
CA TRP A 59 -2.38 0.62 -0.39
C TRP A 59 -1.08 0.36 0.34
N ILE A 60 -1.03 0.76 1.61
CA ILE A 60 0.05 0.46 2.55
C ILE A 60 -0.48 -0.49 3.62
N ASP A 61 0.27 -1.54 3.91
CA ASP A 61 -0.10 -2.53 4.91
C ASP A 61 1.12 -3.19 5.58
N GLY A 62 0.99 -4.43 5.94
CA GLY A 62 1.97 -5.24 6.62
C GLY A 62 2.09 -4.94 8.11
N SER A 63 3.22 -5.31 8.67
CA SER A 63 3.49 -5.06 10.09
C SER A 63 3.74 -3.58 10.39
N PHE A 64 3.94 -2.75 9.37
CA PHE A 64 4.02 -1.30 9.50
C PHE A 64 2.67 -0.70 9.99
N CYS A 65 1.55 -1.26 9.52
CA CYS A 65 0.19 -0.88 9.91
C CYS A 65 -0.27 -1.59 11.22
N SER A 66 0.63 -1.78 12.16
CA SER A 66 0.36 -2.36 13.48
C SER A 66 1.21 -1.70 14.56
N ASN A 67 1.01 -2.08 15.82
CA ASN A 67 1.79 -1.59 16.96
C ASN A 67 3.16 -2.28 17.11
N LYS A 68 3.60 -3.10 16.13
CA LYS A 68 4.94 -3.69 16.11
C LYS A 68 6.00 -2.58 16.08
N VAL A 69 6.88 -2.54 17.07
CA VAL A 69 7.87 -1.45 17.22
C VAL A 69 8.82 -1.39 16.01
N ASN A 70 9.35 -2.54 15.58
CA ASN A 70 10.32 -2.62 14.48
C ASN A 70 9.78 -3.50 13.34
N PRO A 71 8.91 -2.99 12.44
CA PRO A 71 8.59 -3.69 11.19
C PRO A 71 9.85 -3.80 10.31
N ASN A 72 10.01 -4.92 9.58
CA ASN A 72 11.17 -5.11 8.70
C ASN A 72 11.05 -4.28 7.42
N ASP A 73 9.83 -4.18 6.90
CA ASP A 73 9.44 -3.63 5.61
C ASP A 73 8.06 -2.97 5.68
N ILE A 74 7.65 -2.40 4.57
CA ILE A 74 6.29 -1.96 4.30
C ILE A 74 5.77 -2.81 3.13
N ASP A 75 4.63 -3.48 3.33
CA ASP A 75 3.89 -4.10 2.24
C ASP A 75 3.06 -3.03 1.53
N CYS A 76 3.08 -2.99 0.20
CA CYS A 76 2.24 -2.07 -0.55
C CYS A 76 1.70 -2.68 -1.84
N VAL A 77 0.47 -2.29 -2.20
CA VAL A 77 -0.17 -2.64 -3.48
C VAL A 77 -0.30 -1.38 -4.31
N VAL A 78 0.36 -1.33 -5.45
CA VAL A 78 0.28 -0.23 -6.41
C VAL A 78 -0.84 -0.50 -7.39
N PHE A 79 -1.82 0.40 -7.47
CA PHE A 79 -2.92 0.30 -8.42
C PHE A 79 -2.63 1.12 -9.67
N ILE A 80 -2.74 0.48 -10.83
CA ILE A 80 -2.42 1.05 -12.13
C ILE A 80 -3.70 1.13 -12.96
N LYS A 81 -3.85 2.25 -13.68
CA LYS A 81 -4.94 2.42 -14.63
C LYS A 81 -4.86 1.34 -15.72
N PRO A 82 -5.91 0.52 -15.92
CA PRO A 82 -5.96 -0.49 -16.96
C PRO A 82 -5.89 0.15 -18.34
N ASP A 83 -4.75 -0.02 -19.01
CA ASP A 83 -4.49 0.45 -20.36
C ASP A 83 -3.38 -0.43 -20.94
N PHE A 84 -3.50 -0.79 -22.22
CA PHE A 84 -2.49 -1.59 -22.92
C PHE A 84 -1.09 -0.95 -22.83
N ASN A 85 -1.03 0.37 -22.94
CA ASN A 85 0.24 1.12 -22.86
C ASN A 85 0.89 1.08 -21.46
N ASN A 86 0.16 0.63 -20.44
CA ASN A 86 0.66 0.50 -19.07
C ASN A 86 1.15 -0.91 -18.73
N CYS A 87 1.01 -1.89 -19.65
CA CYS A 87 1.41 -3.28 -19.38
C CYS A 87 2.91 -3.42 -19.07
N GLU A 88 3.78 -2.73 -19.81
CA GLU A 88 5.23 -2.76 -19.54
C GLU A 88 5.56 -2.14 -18.17
N TYR A 89 4.91 -1.05 -17.82
CA TYR A 89 5.09 -0.41 -16.52
C TYR A 89 4.59 -1.31 -15.38
N PHE A 90 3.42 -1.93 -15.55
CA PHE A 90 2.90 -2.92 -14.62
C PHE A 90 3.91 -4.05 -14.38
N GLN A 91 4.46 -4.61 -15.46
CA GLN A 91 5.46 -5.68 -15.37
C GLN A 91 6.75 -5.22 -14.69
N SER A 92 7.21 -4.00 -14.96
CA SER A 92 8.42 -3.44 -14.36
C SER A 92 8.33 -3.28 -12.85
N LEU A 93 7.13 -3.00 -12.31
CA LEU A 93 6.91 -2.92 -10.87
C LEU A 93 6.85 -4.31 -10.20
N LEU A 94 6.47 -5.37 -10.96
CA LEU A 94 6.53 -6.75 -10.48
C LEU A 94 7.96 -7.28 -10.38
N ASP A 95 8.88 -6.73 -11.18
CA ASP A 95 10.28 -7.15 -11.20
C ASP A 95 11.05 -6.53 -10.02
N LYS A 96 10.99 -7.22 -8.89
CA LYS A 96 11.64 -6.79 -7.63
C LYS A 96 13.17 -6.66 -7.75
N HIS A 97 13.81 -7.36 -8.66
CA HIS A 97 15.27 -7.42 -8.77
C HIS A 97 15.88 -6.18 -9.44
N GLY A 98 15.12 -5.43 -10.22
CA GLY A 98 15.56 -4.21 -10.91
C GLY A 98 15.34 -2.92 -10.14
N ASN A 99 14.52 -2.93 -9.07
CA ASN A 99 14.11 -1.70 -8.41
C ASN A 99 14.85 -1.46 -7.09
N LEU A 100 15.99 -0.74 -7.20
CA LEU A 100 16.79 -0.31 -6.03
C LEU A 100 16.00 0.58 -5.05
N LEU A 101 14.92 1.22 -5.50
CA LEU A 101 14.08 2.11 -4.70
C LEU A 101 13.11 1.32 -3.80
N ALA A 102 12.83 0.06 -4.12
CA ALA A 102 11.97 -0.81 -3.32
C ALA A 102 12.69 -1.45 -2.12
N LYS A 103 13.82 -0.91 -1.68
CA LYS A 103 14.50 -1.38 -0.48
C LYS A 103 13.60 -1.18 0.75
N TYR A 104 13.43 -2.22 1.55
CA TYR A 104 12.51 -2.25 2.69
C TYR A 104 11.03 -2.16 2.31
N LEU A 105 10.69 -2.50 1.07
CA LEU A 105 9.31 -2.57 0.59
C LEU A 105 9.04 -3.96 0.00
N ASP A 106 7.83 -4.46 0.24
CA ASP A 106 7.24 -5.57 -0.51
C ASP A 106 6.16 -5.01 -1.43
N VAL A 107 6.52 -4.86 -2.71
CA VAL A 107 5.67 -4.22 -3.71
C VAL A 107 4.86 -5.26 -4.46
N TYR A 108 3.55 -5.07 -4.48
CA TYR A 108 2.58 -5.81 -5.26
C TYR A 108 1.89 -4.87 -6.24
N VAL A 109 1.31 -5.39 -7.31
CA VAL A 109 0.67 -4.58 -8.35
C VAL A 109 -0.70 -5.12 -8.65
N CYS A 110 -1.66 -4.23 -8.85
CA CYS A 110 -3.02 -4.55 -9.23
C CYS A 110 -3.52 -3.53 -10.28
N TRP A 111 -4.36 -3.97 -11.21
CA TRP A 111 -5.13 -3.04 -12.03
C TRP A 111 -6.21 -2.36 -11.19
N ASP A 112 -6.53 -1.09 -11.48
CA ASP A 112 -7.58 -0.38 -10.75
C ASP A 112 -8.93 -0.54 -11.45
N LYS A 113 -9.83 -1.31 -10.84
CA LYS A 113 -11.18 -1.57 -11.36
C LYS A 113 -12.06 -0.31 -11.54
N ARG A 114 -11.70 0.81 -10.88
CA ARG A 114 -12.43 2.07 -10.98
C ARG A 114 -12.37 2.68 -12.39
N PHE A 115 -11.48 2.19 -13.25
CA PHE A 115 -11.26 2.67 -14.61
C PHE A 115 -11.79 1.71 -15.68
N VAL A 116 -12.57 0.71 -15.32
CA VAL A 116 -13.26 -0.21 -16.26
C VAL A 116 -14.76 -0.20 -16.00
N ASN A 117 -15.52 -0.58 -17.01
CA ASN A 117 -16.99 -0.64 -16.89
C ASN A 117 -17.39 -1.67 -15.83
N GLN A 118 -18.15 -1.22 -14.83
CA GLN A 118 -18.63 -2.06 -13.75
C GLN A 118 -19.38 -3.29 -14.30
N PHE A 119 -19.11 -4.45 -13.71
CA PHE A 119 -19.68 -5.75 -14.11
C PHE A 119 -19.27 -6.28 -15.49
N SER A 120 -18.33 -5.64 -16.20
CA SER A 120 -17.69 -6.25 -17.36
C SER A 120 -16.82 -7.45 -16.95
N GLU A 121 -16.40 -8.28 -17.91
CA GLU A 121 -15.47 -9.38 -17.64
C GLU A 121 -14.15 -8.88 -17.06
N ASP A 122 -13.61 -7.80 -17.61
CA ASP A 122 -12.38 -7.17 -17.11
C ASP A 122 -12.56 -6.64 -15.69
N TRP A 123 -13.71 -5.99 -15.41
CA TRP A 123 -14.01 -5.51 -14.06
C TRP A 123 -14.07 -6.66 -13.06
N ASN A 124 -14.74 -7.76 -13.40
CA ASN A 124 -14.86 -8.94 -12.54
C ASN A 124 -13.48 -9.57 -12.25
N ALA A 125 -12.61 -9.65 -13.28
CA ALA A 125 -11.27 -10.20 -13.12
C ALA A 125 -10.40 -9.33 -12.20
N ILE A 126 -10.47 -8.01 -12.35
CA ILE A 126 -9.73 -7.05 -11.51
C ILE A 126 -10.32 -7.00 -10.10
N ASP A 127 -11.65 -7.02 -9.96
CA ASP A 127 -12.32 -7.07 -8.66
C ASP A 127 -11.93 -8.29 -7.84
N TYR A 128 -11.76 -9.45 -8.50
CA TYR A 128 -11.23 -10.65 -7.85
C TYR A 128 -9.82 -10.43 -7.28
N GLN A 129 -8.94 -9.80 -8.04
CA GLN A 129 -7.58 -9.48 -7.57
C GLN A 129 -7.59 -8.48 -6.40
N GLU A 130 -8.38 -7.42 -6.49
CA GLU A 130 -8.52 -6.45 -5.40
C GLU A 130 -9.10 -7.10 -4.14
N THR A 131 -10.11 -7.96 -4.29
CA THR A 131 -10.70 -8.73 -3.19
C THR A 131 -9.68 -9.68 -2.55
N TYR A 132 -8.80 -10.29 -3.35
CA TYR A 132 -7.69 -11.09 -2.83
C TYR A 132 -6.77 -10.27 -1.93
N TRP A 133 -6.38 -9.06 -2.36
CA TRP A 133 -5.53 -8.17 -1.56
C TRP A 133 -6.25 -7.66 -0.31
N LEU A 134 -7.54 -7.33 -0.39
CA LEU A 134 -8.36 -7.00 0.77
C LEU A 134 -8.38 -8.15 1.79
N GLY A 135 -8.56 -9.37 1.33
CA GLY A 135 -8.54 -10.56 2.19
C GLY A 135 -7.16 -10.82 2.80
N LYS A 136 -6.09 -10.60 2.04
CA LYS A 136 -4.72 -10.82 2.50
C LYS A 136 -4.26 -9.77 3.51
N PHE A 137 -4.58 -8.51 3.28
CA PHE A 137 -4.10 -7.37 4.05
C PHE A 137 -5.10 -6.87 5.10
N GLY A 138 -6.39 -7.09 4.90
CA GLY A 138 -7.43 -6.72 5.88
C GLY A 138 -7.45 -7.56 7.16
N PHE A 139 -6.53 -8.53 7.27
CA PHE A 139 -6.39 -9.40 8.45
C PHE A 139 -4.90 -9.64 8.77
N ASP A 140 -4.60 -9.84 10.04
CA ASP A 140 -3.30 -10.32 10.47
C ASP A 140 -3.19 -11.86 10.32
N ARG A 141 -2.02 -12.42 10.67
CA ARG A 141 -1.77 -13.88 10.57
C ARG A 141 -2.64 -14.74 11.49
N ASN A 142 -3.28 -14.11 12.48
CA ASN A 142 -4.22 -14.77 13.40
C ASN A 142 -5.68 -14.52 12.99
N HIS A 143 -5.90 -13.97 11.77
CA HIS A 143 -7.21 -13.61 11.25
C HIS A 143 -7.94 -12.51 12.03
N ASN A 144 -7.21 -11.68 12.80
CA ASN A 144 -7.81 -10.51 13.42
C ASN A 144 -7.92 -9.37 12.40
N PRO A 145 -9.00 -8.58 12.43
CA PRO A 145 -9.17 -7.45 11.51
C PRO A 145 -8.01 -6.46 11.57
N LYS A 146 -7.60 -5.97 10.41
CA LYS A 146 -6.52 -4.99 10.26
C LYS A 146 -6.89 -3.97 9.19
N GLY A 147 -6.62 -2.69 9.45
CA GLY A 147 -6.84 -1.61 8.51
C GLY A 147 -5.73 -1.51 7.47
N ILE A 148 -6.10 -1.06 6.29
CA ILE A 148 -5.24 -0.76 5.14
C ILE A 148 -5.23 0.75 4.93
N ILE A 149 -4.08 1.37 4.75
CA ILE A 149 -3.99 2.79 4.38
C ILE A 149 -4.10 2.91 2.86
N GLU A 150 -4.98 3.77 2.37
CA GLU A 150 -5.05 4.14 0.96
C GLU A 150 -4.49 5.56 0.76
N LEU A 151 -3.58 5.70 -0.21
CA LEU A 151 -3.07 6.97 -0.72
C LEU A 151 -3.52 7.15 -2.16
N ASP A 152 -4.28 8.19 -2.44
CA ASP A 152 -4.55 8.63 -3.82
C ASP A 152 -3.28 9.23 -4.43
N LYS A 153 -3.14 9.13 -5.76
CA LYS A 153 -1.97 9.64 -6.50
C LYS A 153 -1.67 11.12 -6.28
N GLU A 154 -2.67 11.92 -5.87
CA GLU A 154 -2.52 13.36 -5.63
C GLU A 154 -1.89 13.69 -4.27
N VAL A 155 -1.70 12.70 -3.39
CA VAL A 155 -1.06 12.90 -2.08
C VAL A 155 0.43 13.20 -2.29
N VAL A 156 0.92 14.24 -1.63
CA VAL A 156 2.34 14.60 -1.61
C VAL A 156 3.00 14.02 -0.35
N LEU A 157 4.02 13.18 -0.52
CA LEU A 157 4.79 12.57 0.57
C LEU A 157 6.20 13.16 0.69
#